data_db057858d283daba3ed84b58ed49e2ac
#
_entry.id   db057858d283daba3ed84b58ed49e2ac
#
_cell.length_a   1.000
_cell.length_b   1.000
_cell.length_c   1.000
_cell.angle_alpha   90.00
_cell.angle_beta   90.00
_cell.angle_gamma   90.00
#
_symmetry.space_group_name_H-M   'P 1'
#
loop_
_entity.id
_entity.type
_entity.pdbx_description
1 polymer ?
#
loop_
_entity_poly.entity_id
_entity_poly.type
_entity_poly.pdbx_seq_one_letter_code
_entity_poly.pdbx_strand_id
1 'polypeptide(L)'
;MRKANIYSTKKVLMKHTLIFLIAMIAFAACGEDNVPVNLEPRLSVSGATDITRTEATLRGTVALRGNTDMPGLRFVYGEDAGETTQVEALADNGSVSSRITGLTPGTQYTFYLQAYNDRTTVNSGTMTFTTIPNDKPTIGELTILSHGPASAIVRYTITDDGGEEITETGCYVTCASDGETYKVVTTLPGNDGTYKVRIGELRQNTTYELKAFASNKEGEAIGEALSFTTGNAVTLTEPGALCSLMGDNLYAYTSLSFAGPMNGDDLACLRSMAGIDTDGSATQGQLIHIDMADVSIVAGGGSYGESRYTEDNVIGYGLFAGCSKLESIVMPDNVTVIERDALRDCASLTSLTIPASVEEVTPSSGCAALAEIQVSPANSHYRSDGGALFNADATALVWFPMGKEGDYTLPITVMSIDDYAFTGCKITSLTLPDELTDIGQSAFYGCELEEIHMPDKLRQIPVGVFQDCRRLSTVYLGTDTELVSDYAFDGCPLLHLYLSASYPPVCRPDAFGRSSDEIFSTCVLHVPSNRLAMYKQDSEWGQFKNIVGF
;
A
#
# COMPACT_ATOMS: atom_id res chain seq x y z
N MET A 1 3.09 18.18 -49.81
CA MET A 1 2.78 19.64 -49.75
C MET A 1 2.44 20.01 -48.31
N ARG A 2 3.16 21.04 -47.81
CA ARG A 2 2.89 21.92 -46.65
C ARG A 2 2.82 21.28 -45.26
N LYS A 3 3.86 21.46 -44.50
CA LYS A 3 4.35 22.56 -43.61
C LYS A 3 3.79 22.44 -42.21
N ALA A 4 4.65 22.02 -41.35
CA ALA A 4 5.13 22.52 -40.06
C ALA A 4 4.29 23.63 -39.38
N ASN A 5 4.07 23.44 -38.08
CA ASN A 5 4.28 24.59 -37.18
C ASN A 5 4.64 24.11 -35.77
N ILE A 6 5.72 24.68 -35.32
CA ILE A 6 6.33 24.60 -33.99
C ILE A 6 5.61 25.61 -33.09
N TYR A 7 5.19 25.22 -31.91
CA TYR A 7 4.98 26.19 -30.83
C TYR A 7 5.60 25.69 -29.53
N SER A 8 6.72 26.32 -29.24
CA SER A 8 7.34 26.39 -27.93
C SER A 8 6.46 27.21 -26.99
N THR A 9 6.12 26.66 -25.80
CA THR A 9 5.58 27.45 -24.68
C THR A 9 6.48 27.31 -23.47
N LYS A 10 7.22 28.38 -23.20
CA LYS A 10 7.92 28.64 -21.93
C LYS A 10 6.91 28.64 -20.78
N LYS A 11 7.10 27.78 -19.78
CA LYS A 11 6.43 27.91 -18.50
C LYS A 11 7.08 29.02 -17.67
N VAL A 12 6.31 30.07 -17.44
CA VAL A 12 6.63 31.16 -16.52
C VAL A 12 6.35 30.68 -15.10
N LEU A 13 7.36 30.76 -14.26
CA LEU A 13 7.31 30.47 -12.84
C LEU A 13 6.61 31.64 -12.13
N MET A 14 5.42 31.45 -11.60
CA MET A 14 4.71 32.47 -10.81
C MET A 14 5.03 32.29 -9.33
N LYS A 15 5.87 33.17 -8.80
CA LYS A 15 6.09 33.33 -7.34
C LYS A 15 4.90 34.04 -6.72
N HIS A 16 4.23 33.39 -5.78
CA HIS A 16 3.26 34.09 -4.92
C HIS A 16 3.97 34.73 -3.72
N THR A 17 4.05 36.05 -3.78
CA THR A 17 4.47 36.87 -2.65
C THR A 17 3.22 37.22 -1.84
N LEU A 18 3.14 36.72 -0.59
CA LEU A 18 2.08 37.09 0.35
C LEU A 18 2.52 38.34 1.12
N ILE A 19 1.88 39.45 0.85
CA ILE A 19 2.12 40.72 1.54
C ILE A 19 1.17 40.77 2.76
N PHE A 20 1.71 40.77 3.96
CA PHE A 20 0.96 41.14 5.17
C PHE A 20 1.14 42.63 5.43
N LEU A 21 0.01 43.33 5.35
CA LEU A 21 -0.11 44.76 5.71
C LEU A 21 -0.38 44.84 7.22
N ILE A 22 0.54 45.38 8.00
CA ILE A 22 0.31 45.75 9.41
C ILE A 22 0.13 47.24 9.50
N ALA A 23 -1.01 47.62 10.02
CA ALA A 23 -1.36 49.01 10.25
C ALA A 23 -0.54 49.63 11.39
N MET A 24 0.06 50.80 11.13
CA MET A 24 0.66 51.67 12.16
C MET A 24 -0.46 52.31 13.01
N ILE A 25 -0.34 52.12 14.31
CA ILE A 25 -0.97 53.04 15.29
C ILE A 25 0.16 53.80 15.97
N ALA A 26 0.25 55.07 15.68
CA ALA A 26 1.14 55.99 16.37
C ALA A 26 0.56 56.39 17.73
N PHE A 27 1.25 56.10 18.82
CA PHE A 27 1.08 56.79 20.07
C PHE A 27 2.37 57.56 20.40
N ALA A 28 2.20 58.88 20.43
CA ALA A 28 3.22 59.77 20.96
C ALA A 28 3.16 59.76 22.51
N ALA A 29 4.21 59.42 23.16
CA ALA A 29 4.45 59.69 24.57
C ALA A 29 5.90 60.09 24.79
N CYS A 30 6.08 61.09 25.58
CA CYS A 30 7.25 61.83 25.97
C CYS A 30 8.50 61.04 26.35
N GLY A 31 9.62 61.73 26.16
CA GLY A 31 10.98 61.29 26.33
C GLY A 31 11.36 60.76 27.71
N GLU A 32 12.16 59.71 27.61
CA GLU A 32 13.18 59.39 28.60
C GLU A 32 14.50 59.17 27.82
N ASP A 33 15.59 59.64 28.39
CA ASP A 33 16.93 59.58 27.82
C ASP A 33 17.26 58.14 27.43
N ASN A 34 17.22 57.83 26.13
CA ASN A 34 17.64 56.56 25.58
C ASN A 34 19.20 56.51 25.63
N VAL A 35 19.74 56.00 26.72
CA VAL A 35 21.08 55.43 26.70
C VAL A 35 21.05 54.28 25.68
N PRO A 36 21.89 54.26 24.66
CA PRO A 36 21.91 53.18 23.69
C PRO A 36 22.21 51.87 24.42
N VAL A 37 21.22 50.99 24.49
CA VAL A 37 21.45 49.62 24.99
C VAL A 37 22.40 48.94 24.01
N ASN A 38 23.66 48.84 24.37
CA ASN A 38 24.66 48.15 23.58
C ASN A 38 24.33 46.65 23.65
N LEU A 39 24.03 46.03 22.52
CA LEU A 39 23.75 44.60 22.45
C LEU A 39 25.09 43.87 22.78
N GLU A 40 25.21 43.30 23.95
CA GLU A 40 26.44 42.57 24.39
C GLU A 40 26.14 41.12 24.83
N PRO A 41 25.39 40.31 24.05
CA PRO A 41 25.28 38.89 24.36
C PRO A 41 26.62 38.19 24.07
N ARG A 42 26.97 37.20 24.90
CA ARG A 42 27.99 36.22 24.52
C ARG A 42 27.34 35.12 23.67
N LEU A 43 27.79 35.02 22.44
CA LEU A 43 27.32 34.02 21.49
C LEU A 43 28.44 33.01 21.24
N SER A 44 28.05 31.74 21.14
CA SER A 44 28.92 30.71 20.58
C SER A 44 28.14 29.79 19.69
N VAL A 45 28.80 29.19 18.72
CA VAL A 45 28.25 28.07 17.93
C VAL A 45 28.98 26.80 18.33
N SER A 46 28.26 25.70 18.26
CA SER A 46 28.78 24.34 18.36
C SER A 46 28.60 23.62 17.02
N GLY A 47 29.21 22.45 16.86
CA GLY A 47 29.12 21.71 15.61
C GLY A 47 27.66 21.45 15.21
N ALA A 48 27.37 21.49 13.93
CA ALA A 48 26.07 21.08 13.39
C ALA A 48 25.84 19.59 13.66
N THR A 49 24.58 19.22 13.88
CA THR A 49 24.14 17.83 14.11
C THR A 49 23.06 17.44 13.09
N ASP A 50 22.67 16.17 13.09
CA ASP A 50 21.63 15.64 12.20
C ASP A 50 21.89 16.01 10.72
N ILE A 51 23.16 15.97 10.33
CA ILE A 51 23.60 16.34 8.99
C ILE A 51 23.19 15.22 8.04
N THR A 52 22.42 15.58 7.03
CA THR A 52 22.01 14.72 5.92
C THR A 52 22.56 15.28 4.59
N ARG A 53 22.06 14.80 3.48
CA ARG A 53 22.41 15.34 2.15
C ARG A 53 21.86 16.75 1.94
N THR A 54 20.70 17.06 2.50
CA THR A 54 19.97 18.31 2.22
C THR A 54 19.54 19.08 3.46
N GLU A 55 19.93 18.62 4.65
CA GLU A 55 19.51 19.22 5.92
C GLU A 55 20.61 19.15 6.98
N ALA A 56 20.54 20.04 7.96
CA ALA A 56 21.35 20.01 9.17
C ALA A 56 20.63 20.75 10.30
N THR A 57 21.02 20.45 11.55
CA THR A 57 20.61 21.21 12.73
C THR A 57 21.79 22.05 13.20
N LEU A 58 21.69 23.38 13.08
CA LEU A 58 22.67 24.32 13.60
C LEU A 58 22.46 24.51 15.10
N ARG A 59 23.55 24.58 15.86
CA ARG A 59 23.51 24.71 17.32
C ARG A 59 24.41 25.80 17.81
N GLY A 60 23.98 26.46 18.88
CA GLY A 60 24.76 27.49 19.54
C GLY A 60 24.28 27.78 20.95
N THR A 61 24.88 28.76 21.57
CA THR A 61 24.46 29.26 22.88
C THR A 61 24.43 30.78 22.90
N VAL A 62 23.54 31.32 23.72
CA VAL A 62 23.45 32.74 24.04
C VAL A 62 23.48 32.90 25.55
N ALA A 63 24.35 33.78 26.02
CA ALA A 63 24.39 34.22 27.42
C ALA A 63 24.26 35.74 27.47
N LEU A 64 23.24 36.23 28.15
CA LEU A 64 23.03 37.66 28.35
C LEU A 64 23.84 38.18 29.54
N ARG A 65 24.34 39.39 29.46
CA ARG A 65 24.93 40.10 30.59
C ARG A 65 23.88 41.02 31.22
N GLY A 66 23.57 40.79 32.51
CA GLY A 66 22.63 41.62 33.26
C GLY A 66 21.16 41.31 32.93
N ASN A 67 20.28 42.23 33.27
CA ASN A 67 18.84 42.11 33.12
C ASN A 67 18.39 42.73 31.78
N THR A 68 18.95 42.26 30.67
CA THR A 68 18.62 42.73 29.31
C THR A 68 17.61 41.82 28.65
N ASP A 69 16.71 42.38 27.85
CA ASP A 69 15.76 41.60 27.04
C ASP A 69 16.50 40.72 26.04
N MET A 70 15.91 39.56 25.75
CA MET A 70 16.43 38.62 24.75
C MET A 70 16.42 39.30 23.37
N PRO A 71 17.55 39.42 22.66
CA PRO A 71 17.59 39.94 21.31
C PRO A 71 16.95 38.93 20.34
N GLY A 72 16.62 39.38 19.13
CA GLY A 72 16.33 38.46 18.02
C GLY A 72 17.56 37.60 17.76
N LEU A 73 17.36 36.33 17.52
CA LEU A 73 18.43 35.35 17.25
C LEU A 73 18.19 34.69 15.90
N ARG A 74 19.26 34.56 15.12
CA ARG A 74 19.24 33.81 13.87
C ARG A 74 20.58 33.17 13.59
N PHE A 75 20.54 32.05 12.89
CA PHE A 75 21.73 31.54 12.27
C PHE A 75 21.86 32.12 10.86
N VAL A 76 23.10 32.48 10.51
CA VAL A 76 23.47 32.89 9.16
C VAL A 76 24.41 31.82 8.64
N TYR A 77 24.08 31.26 7.50
CA TYR A 77 24.85 30.17 6.90
C TYR A 77 24.93 30.34 5.36
N GLY A 78 25.93 29.74 4.76
CA GLY A 78 26.12 29.78 3.31
C GLY A 78 27.31 28.91 2.89
N GLU A 79 27.42 28.67 1.60
CA GLU A 79 28.57 28.03 0.98
C GLU A 79 29.78 28.98 1.01
N ASP A 80 31.00 28.44 0.96
CA ASP A 80 32.22 29.24 0.92
C ASP A 80 32.19 30.16 -0.32
N ALA A 81 32.29 31.48 -0.08
CA ALA A 81 32.17 32.54 -1.09
C ALA A 81 30.80 32.70 -1.78
N GLY A 82 29.74 32.06 -1.28
CA GLY A 82 28.38 32.17 -1.77
C GLY A 82 27.50 33.21 -1.08
N GLU A 83 26.25 33.32 -1.52
CA GLU A 83 25.24 34.10 -0.79
C GLU A 83 24.91 33.45 0.56
N THR A 84 24.67 34.26 1.57
CA THR A 84 24.30 33.78 2.90
C THR A 84 22.76 33.76 3.07
N THR A 85 22.28 32.70 3.68
CA THR A 85 20.87 32.54 4.08
C THR A 85 20.75 32.76 5.59
N GLN A 86 19.61 33.29 6.03
CA GLN A 86 19.30 33.54 7.43
C GLN A 86 18.10 32.68 7.84
N VAL A 87 18.19 32.06 9.02
CA VAL A 87 17.09 31.33 9.64
C VAL A 87 16.91 31.77 11.08
N GLU A 88 15.70 32.17 11.43
CA GLU A 88 15.37 32.55 12.81
C GLU A 88 15.55 31.37 13.77
N ALA A 89 15.99 31.68 14.98
CA ALA A 89 16.24 30.69 16.00
C ALA A 89 15.71 31.15 17.35
N LEU A 90 15.21 30.21 18.14
CA LEU A 90 14.74 30.47 19.49
C LEU A 90 15.75 29.91 20.52
N ALA A 91 15.92 30.65 21.59
CA ALA A 91 16.72 30.20 22.74
C ALA A 91 15.82 29.45 23.73
N ASP A 92 16.27 28.28 24.15
CA ASP A 92 15.73 27.55 25.30
C ASP A 92 16.83 27.35 26.34
N ASN A 93 16.68 27.98 27.51
CA ASN A 93 17.66 27.94 28.60
C ASN A 93 19.09 28.28 28.15
N GLY A 94 19.24 29.25 27.24
CA GLY A 94 20.53 29.64 26.69
C GLY A 94 21.06 28.78 25.56
N SER A 95 20.46 27.65 25.26
CA SER A 95 20.73 26.83 24.07
C SER A 95 19.95 27.36 22.89
N VAL A 96 20.56 27.41 21.71
CA VAL A 96 19.96 27.90 20.48
C VAL A 96 20.11 26.83 19.40
N SER A 97 19.04 26.48 18.71
CA SER A 97 19.10 25.55 17.57
C SER A 97 18.13 25.93 16.48
N SER A 98 18.45 25.57 15.25
CA SER A 98 17.55 25.66 14.10
C SER A 98 17.86 24.58 13.09
N ARG A 99 16.82 23.92 12.58
CA ARG A 99 16.93 22.98 11.46
C ARG A 99 16.92 23.78 10.16
N ILE A 100 17.86 23.50 9.30
CA ILE A 100 17.96 24.09 7.95
C ILE A 100 17.80 22.98 6.92
N THR A 101 17.14 23.32 5.82
CA THR A 101 16.79 22.39 4.72
C THR A 101 17.13 23.01 3.38
N GLY A 102 17.12 22.21 2.31
CA GLY A 102 17.41 22.66 0.95
C GLY A 102 18.91 22.91 0.71
N LEU A 103 19.77 22.23 1.47
CA LEU A 103 21.21 22.27 1.29
C LEU A 103 21.63 21.45 0.05
N THR A 104 22.76 21.83 -0.54
CA THR A 104 23.39 21.06 -1.62
C THR A 104 24.17 19.89 -1.06
N PRO A 105 24.02 18.67 -1.56
CA PRO A 105 24.78 17.50 -1.12
C PRO A 105 26.30 17.69 -1.32
N GLY A 106 27.10 17.08 -0.43
CA GLY A 106 28.56 17.08 -0.51
C GLY A 106 29.22 18.46 -0.37
N THR A 107 28.47 19.45 0.10
CA THR A 107 28.87 20.85 0.10
C THR A 107 29.24 21.30 1.50
N GLN A 108 30.35 22.03 1.60
CA GLN A 108 30.79 22.65 2.87
C GLN A 108 30.04 23.96 3.06
N TYR A 109 29.43 24.10 4.24
CA TYR A 109 28.75 25.29 4.71
C TYR A 109 29.47 25.89 5.88
N THR A 110 29.55 27.22 5.90
CA THR A 110 30.01 28.01 7.05
C THR A 110 28.80 28.65 7.70
N PHE A 111 28.74 28.65 9.03
CA PHE A 111 27.65 29.28 9.77
C PHE A 111 28.12 29.97 11.03
N TYR A 112 27.32 30.93 11.48
CA TYR A 112 27.47 31.60 12.76
C TYR A 112 26.10 31.97 13.34
N LEU A 113 26.05 32.18 14.66
CA LEU A 113 24.89 32.69 15.36
C LEU A 113 24.99 34.21 15.43
N GLN A 114 23.90 34.90 15.07
CA GLN A 114 23.77 36.35 15.14
C GLN A 114 22.66 36.73 16.11
N ALA A 115 22.96 37.63 17.02
CA ALA A 115 21.97 38.36 17.78
C ALA A 115 21.74 39.73 17.15
N TYR A 116 20.51 40.18 17.06
CA TYR A 116 20.16 41.44 16.41
C TYR A 116 19.02 42.19 17.12
N ASN A 117 19.03 43.49 16.94
CA ASN A 117 17.92 44.36 17.25
C ASN A 117 17.85 45.44 16.14
N ASP A 118 16.97 46.43 16.31
CA ASP A 118 16.70 47.48 15.30
C ASP A 118 17.95 48.32 14.95
N ARG A 119 19.04 48.25 15.71
CA ARG A 119 20.21 49.15 15.60
C ARG A 119 21.53 48.47 15.40
N THR A 120 21.70 47.26 15.91
CA THR A 120 22.99 46.58 15.93
C THR A 120 22.86 45.07 15.77
N THR A 121 23.94 44.45 15.32
CA THR A 121 24.09 43.01 15.28
C THR A 121 25.40 42.59 15.97
N VAL A 122 25.37 41.45 16.64
CA VAL A 122 26.54 40.81 17.22
C VAL A 122 26.66 39.39 16.70
N ASN A 123 27.83 38.98 16.23
CA ASN A 123 28.04 37.66 15.67
C ASN A 123 28.90 36.80 16.61
N SER A 124 28.67 35.52 16.63
CA SER A 124 29.59 34.52 17.19
C SER A 124 30.82 34.34 16.31
N GLY A 125 31.74 33.49 16.73
CA GLY A 125 32.68 32.86 15.80
C GLY A 125 31.96 32.00 14.76
N THR A 126 32.67 31.63 13.71
CA THR A 126 32.14 30.74 12.64
C THR A 126 32.51 29.30 12.91
N MET A 127 31.66 28.39 12.44
CA MET A 127 31.94 26.96 12.32
C MET A 127 31.53 26.45 10.93
N THR A 128 32.06 25.32 10.54
CA THR A 128 31.76 24.68 9.29
C THR A 128 31.17 23.28 9.51
N PHE A 129 30.38 22.84 8.58
CA PHE A 129 29.97 21.45 8.44
C PHE A 129 29.90 21.11 6.94
N THR A 130 29.92 19.82 6.62
CA THR A 130 29.77 19.35 5.23
C THR A 130 28.56 18.41 5.17
N THR A 131 27.66 18.64 4.23
CA THR A 131 26.54 17.73 3.94
C THR A 131 27.05 16.41 3.39
N ILE A 132 26.28 15.34 3.59
CA ILE A 132 26.60 14.04 3.01
C ILE A 132 26.54 14.16 1.47
N PRO A 133 27.55 13.69 0.74
CA PRO A 133 27.51 13.72 -0.72
C PRO A 133 26.47 12.73 -1.27
N ASN A 134 26.03 12.96 -2.51
CA ASN A 134 25.31 11.94 -3.24
C ASN A 134 26.25 10.76 -3.54
N ASP A 135 25.68 9.57 -3.62
CA ASP A 135 26.40 8.32 -3.85
C ASP A 135 25.54 7.37 -4.69
N LYS A 136 26.10 6.22 -5.04
CA LYS A 136 25.36 5.13 -5.65
C LYS A 136 24.27 4.61 -4.71
N PRO A 137 23.22 4.00 -5.24
CA PRO A 137 22.19 3.37 -4.43
C PRO A 137 22.75 2.30 -3.47
N THR A 138 22.06 2.04 -2.39
CA THR A 138 22.33 0.89 -1.51
C THR A 138 21.21 -0.13 -1.67
N ILE A 139 21.59 -1.36 -1.98
CA ILE A 139 20.67 -2.46 -2.22
C ILE A 139 20.57 -3.30 -0.96
N GLY A 140 19.35 -3.58 -0.52
CA GLY A 140 19.07 -4.50 0.57
C GLY A 140 19.11 -5.97 0.13
N GLU A 141 18.65 -6.85 1.00
CA GLU A 141 18.67 -8.28 0.77
C GLU A 141 17.83 -8.68 -0.45
N LEU A 142 18.38 -9.55 -1.30
CA LEU A 142 17.69 -10.20 -2.40
C LEU A 142 17.11 -11.53 -1.91
N THR A 143 15.81 -11.73 -2.10
CA THR A 143 15.11 -12.98 -1.73
C THR A 143 14.38 -13.57 -2.93
N ILE A 144 14.31 -14.89 -3.01
CA ILE A 144 13.47 -15.59 -3.98
C ILE A 144 12.10 -15.79 -3.37
N LEU A 145 11.06 -15.29 -4.03
CA LEU A 145 9.66 -15.47 -3.62
C LEU A 145 9.08 -16.76 -4.22
N SER A 146 9.43 -17.06 -5.45
CA SER A 146 9.05 -18.31 -6.13
C SER A 146 10.03 -18.61 -7.25
N HIS A 147 10.15 -19.87 -7.60
CA HIS A 147 10.92 -20.30 -8.75
C HIS A 147 10.31 -21.56 -9.38
N GLY A 148 10.47 -21.68 -10.67
CA GLY A 148 10.03 -22.81 -11.47
C GLY A 148 11.16 -23.28 -12.40
N PRO A 149 10.86 -24.12 -13.38
CA PRO A 149 11.87 -24.67 -14.29
C PRO A 149 12.36 -23.64 -15.32
N ALA A 150 11.51 -22.66 -15.64
CA ALA A 150 11.78 -21.66 -16.65
C ALA A 150 11.70 -20.24 -16.12
N SER A 151 11.36 -20.04 -14.85
CA SER A 151 11.24 -18.69 -14.28
C SER A 151 11.51 -18.63 -12.78
N ALA A 152 11.83 -17.44 -12.28
CA ALA A 152 11.89 -17.11 -10.86
C ALA A 152 11.28 -15.73 -10.63
N ILE A 153 10.66 -15.53 -9.46
CA ILE A 153 10.25 -14.22 -8.96
C ILE A 153 11.13 -13.89 -7.76
N VAL A 154 11.81 -12.77 -7.82
CA VAL A 154 12.69 -12.29 -6.76
C VAL A 154 12.24 -10.93 -6.25
N ARG A 155 12.61 -10.64 -5.01
CA ARG A 155 12.33 -9.38 -4.32
C ARG A 155 13.58 -8.82 -3.69
N TYR A 156 13.76 -7.52 -3.77
CA TYR A 156 14.80 -6.77 -3.06
C TYR A 156 14.30 -5.37 -2.72
N THR A 157 15.07 -4.64 -1.92
CA THR A 157 14.80 -3.24 -1.58
C THR A 157 15.97 -2.37 -2.02
N ILE A 158 15.70 -1.10 -2.27
CA ILE A 158 16.72 -0.05 -2.31
C ILE A 158 16.59 0.70 -0.99
N THR A 159 17.57 0.52 -0.10
CA THR A 159 17.53 1.08 1.25
C THR A 159 17.97 2.54 1.31
N ASP A 160 18.72 3.00 0.32
CA ASP A 160 19.13 4.38 0.10
C ASP A 160 19.28 4.61 -1.42
N ASP A 161 18.61 5.60 -1.96
CA ASP A 161 18.73 5.99 -3.38
C ASP A 161 20.03 6.74 -3.71
N GLY A 162 20.82 7.03 -2.68
CA GLY A 162 22.05 7.79 -2.82
C GLY A 162 21.82 9.30 -2.94
N GLY A 163 20.58 9.77 -2.76
CA GLY A 163 20.20 11.18 -2.92
C GLY A 163 19.93 11.60 -4.36
N GLU A 164 19.83 10.66 -5.29
CA GLU A 164 19.53 10.88 -6.70
C GLU A 164 18.47 9.88 -7.16
N GLU A 165 17.67 10.27 -8.14
CA GLU A 165 16.62 9.44 -8.72
C GLU A 165 17.19 8.13 -9.29
N ILE A 166 16.53 7.01 -8.99
CA ILE A 166 16.87 5.71 -9.56
C ILE A 166 16.46 5.70 -11.04
N THR A 167 17.44 5.56 -11.91
CA THR A 167 17.26 5.57 -13.37
C THR A 167 17.01 4.19 -13.95
N GLU A 168 17.54 3.14 -13.31
CA GLU A 168 17.38 1.77 -13.73
C GLU A 168 17.58 0.84 -12.53
N THR A 169 16.79 -0.23 -12.44
CA THR A 169 16.98 -1.26 -11.44
C THR A 169 16.47 -2.61 -11.93
N GLY A 170 16.94 -3.70 -11.35
CA GLY A 170 16.60 -5.06 -11.77
C GLY A 170 17.51 -6.12 -11.19
N CYS A 171 17.72 -7.20 -11.95
CA CYS A 171 18.60 -8.30 -11.58
C CYS A 171 19.54 -8.68 -12.72
N TYR A 172 20.79 -8.93 -12.37
CA TYR A 172 21.69 -9.74 -13.18
C TYR A 172 21.42 -11.22 -12.92
N VAL A 173 21.36 -11.99 -14.00
CA VAL A 173 21.11 -13.43 -13.99
C VAL A 173 22.29 -14.11 -14.65
N THR A 174 23.03 -14.91 -13.89
CA THR A 174 24.20 -15.63 -14.39
C THR A 174 23.94 -17.13 -14.32
N CYS A 175 24.04 -17.81 -15.44
CA CYS A 175 23.96 -19.27 -15.50
C CYS A 175 25.28 -19.90 -15.00
N ALA A 176 25.21 -20.74 -13.97
CA ALA A 176 26.41 -21.32 -13.37
C ALA A 176 27.13 -22.35 -14.29
N SER A 177 26.44 -22.94 -15.27
CA SER A 177 27.00 -23.98 -16.14
C SER A 177 27.88 -23.45 -17.28
N ASP A 178 27.58 -22.23 -17.78
CA ASP A 178 28.30 -21.62 -18.93
C ASP A 178 28.78 -20.19 -18.66
N GLY A 179 28.39 -19.60 -17.53
CA GLY A 179 28.77 -18.23 -17.15
C GLY A 179 28.05 -17.15 -17.95
N GLU A 180 27.05 -17.49 -18.77
CA GLU A 180 26.24 -16.52 -19.50
C GLU A 180 25.48 -15.63 -18.53
N THR A 181 25.60 -14.32 -18.70
CA THR A 181 24.96 -13.31 -17.84
C THR A 181 24.10 -12.37 -18.68
N TYR A 182 22.86 -12.14 -18.23
CA TYR A 182 21.97 -11.15 -18.81
C TYR A 182 21.30 -10.29 -17.73
N LYS A 183 20.67 -9.20 -18.14
CA LYS A 183 20.08 -8.19 -17.26
C LYS A 183 18.56 -8.22 -17.43
N VAL A 184 17.84 -8.30 -16.33
CA VAL A 184 16.38 -8.15 -16.29
C VAL A 184 16.06 -6.84 -15.57
N VAL A 185 15.43 -5.91 -16.27
CA VAL A 185 15.11 -4.58 -15.76
C VAL A 185 13.66 -4.56 -15.28
N THR A 186 13.41 -3.87 -14.17
CA THR A 186 12.07 -3.55 -13.66
C THR A 186 11.90 -2.04 -13.55
N THR A 187 10.67 -1.55 -13.68
CA THR A 187 10.44 -0.11 -13.83
C THR A 187 9.77 0.56 -12.65
N LEU A 188 9.16 -0.20 -11.72
CA LEU A 188 8.39 0.39 -10.61
C LEU A 188 8.63 -0.37 -9.29
N PRO A 189 8.87 0.36 -8.19
CA PRO A 189 8.79 -0.23 -6.86
C PRO A 189 7.34 -0.54 -6.50
N GLY A 190 7.14 -1.55 -5.65
CA GLY A 190 5.91 -1.66 -4.86
C GLY A 190 5.76 -0.46 -3.92
N ASN A 191 4.54 -0.23 -3.42
CA ASN A 191 4.26 0.90 -2.53
C ASN A 191 5.01 0.85 -1.19
N ASP A 192 5.57 -0.30 -0.85
CA ASP A 192 6.41 -0.54 0.34
C ASP A 192 7.91 -0.29 0.09
N GLY A 193 8.28 0.23 -1.09
CA GLY A 193 9.68 0.43 -1.49
C GLY A 193 10.40 -0.86 -1.90
N THR A 194 9.67 -1.98 -2.06
CA THR A 194 10.25 -3.22 -2.57
C THR A 194 10.15 -3.32 -4.09
N TYR A 195 11.13 -3.95 -4.70
CA TYR A 195 11.15 -4.26 -6.13
C TYR A 195 10.95 -5.75 -6.32
N LYS A 196 10.04 -6.13 -7.20
CA LYS A 196 9.84 -7.52 -7.61
C LYS A 196 10.18 -7.67 -9.08
N VAL A 197 10.96 -8.69 -9.38
CA VAL A 197 11.44 -8.97 -10.73
C VAL A 197 11.08 -10.40 -11.08
N ARG A 198 10.36 -10.58 -12.19
CA ARG A 198 10.19 -11.89 -12.82
C ARG A 198 11.36 -12.13 -13.76
N ILE A 199 12.08 -13.21 -13.53
CA ILE A 199 13.17 -13.71 -14.37
C ILE A 199 12.59 -14.88 -15.16
N GLY A 200 12.53 -14.76 -16.48
CA GLY A 200 12.02 -15.79 -17.40
C GLY A 200 13.14 -16.47 -18.19
N GLU A 201 12.75 -17.39 -19.08
CA GLU A 201 13.63 -18.08 -20.03
C GLU A 201 14.78 -18.87 -19.40
N LEU A 202 14.59 -19.33 -18.17
CA LEU A 202 15.58 -20.16 -17.48
C LEU A 202 15.57 -21.60 -18.01
N ARG A 203 16.73 -22.23 -18.04
CA ARG A 203 16.88 -23.66 -18.41
C ARG A 203 16.49 -24.53 -17.21
N GLN A 204 15.87 -25.66 -17.47
CA GLN A 204 15.49 -26.64 -16.46
C GLN A 204 16.72 -27.22 -15.72
N ASN A 205 16.53 -27.57 -14.45
CA ASN A 205 17.55 -28.23 -13.61
C ASN A 205 18.92 -27.55 -13.68
N THR A 206 18.91 -26.22 -13.75
CA THR A 206 20.10 -25.40 -13.94
C THR A 206 20.25 -24.44 -12.77
N THR A 207 21.47 -24.33 -12.25
CA THR A 207 21.79 -23.39 -11.17
C THR A 207 22.09 -21.99 -11.75
N TYR A 208 21.48 -20.97 -11.16
CA TYR A 208 21.70 -19.58 -11.48
C TYR A 208 22.18 -18.80 -10.26
N GLU A 209 23.02 -17.81 -10.51
CA GLU A 209 23.38 -16.77 -9.55
C GLU A 209 22.64 -15.47 -9.92
N LEU A 210 21.99 -14.87 -8.95
CA LEU A 210 21.22 -13.62 -9.09
C LEU A 210 21.88 -12.54 -8.27
N LYS A 211 21.94 -11.31 -8.81
CA LYS A 211 22.37 -10.10 -8.10
C LYS A 211 21.42 -8.96 -8.45
N ALA A 212 20.78 -8.38 -7.45
CA ALA A 212 20.02 -7.16 -7.68
C ALA A 212 20.97 -6.00 -8.03
N PHE A 213 20.53 -5.10 -8.89
CA PHE A 213 21.26 -3.88 -9.20
C PHE A 213 20.33 -2.67 -9.18
N ALA A 214 20.88 -1.51 -8.92
CA ALA A 214 20.22 -0.22 -9.07
C ALA A 214 21.23 0.83 -9.54
N SER A 215 20.79 1.71 -10.40
CA SER A 215 21.59 2.80 -10.95
C SER A 215 20.94 4.15 -10.69
N ASN A 216 21.73 5.12 -10.33
CA ASN A 216 21.40 6.52 -10.33
C ASN A 216 22.45 7.30 -11.11
N LYS A 217 22.43 8.61 -11.04
CA LYS A 217 23.40 9.50 -11.72
C LYS A 217 24.86 9.28 -11.25
N GLU A 218 25.05 8.84 -10.02
CA GLU A 218 26.39 8.61 -9.43
C GLU A 218 26.95 7.23 -9.81
N GLY A 219 26.13 6.34 -10.36
CA GLY A 219 26.54 5.06 -10.92
C GLY A 219 25.68 3.88 -10.48
N GLU A 220 26.14 2.68 -10.83
CA GLU A 220 25.47 1.43 -10.54
C GLU A 220 26.01 0.80 -9.25
N ALA A 221 25.10 0.31 -8.42
CA ALA A 221 25.36 -0.59 -7.29
C ALA A 221 24.84 -1.99 -7.61
N ILE A 222 25.53 -3.00 -7.09
CA ILE A 222 25.17 -4.42 -7.24
C ILE A 222 25.12 -5.02 -5.84
N GLY A 223 24.00 -5.69 -5.53
CA GLY A 223 23.78 -6.39 -4.26
C GLY A 223 24.52 -7.72 -4.14
N GLU A 224 24.34 -8.38 -3.00
CA GLU A 224 24.89 -9.69 -2.73
C GLU A 224 24.32 -10.76 -3.68
N ALA A 225 25.09 -11.79 -3.93
CA ALA A 225 24.72 -12.90 -4.80
C ALA A 225 23.77 -13.86 -4.08
N LEU A 226 22.73 -14.29 -4.78
CA LEU A 226 21.82 -15.36 -4.35
C LEU A 226 21.80 -16.46 -5.40
N SER A 227 22.09 -17.68 -5.01
CA SER A 227 22.06 -18.84 -5.92
C SER A 227 20.78 -19.64 -5.73
N PHE A 228 20.21 -20.13 -6.83
CA PHE A 228 19.10 -21.07 -6.83
C PHE A 228 19.21 -22.03 -8.00
N THR A 229 18.49 -23.16 -7.92
CA THR A 229 18.39 -24.12 -9.00
C THR A 229 16.94 -24.18 -9.46
N THR A 230 16.70 -24.10 -10.75
CA THR A 230 15.37 -24.25 -11.35
C THR A 230 14.83 -25.65 -11.03
N GLY A 231 13.51 -25.72 -10.72
CA GLY A 231 12.85 -26.99 -10.42
C GLY A 231 12.64 -27.89 -11.64
N ASN A 232 11.97 -29.03 -11.42
CA ASN A 232 11.54 -29.89 -12.50
C ASN A 232 10.34 -29.29 -13.22
N ALA A 233 10.37 -29.26 -14.56
CA ALA A 233 9.23 -28.87 -15.37
C ALA A 233 8.46 -30.09 -15.86
N VAL A 234 7.16 -29.91 -15.95
CA VAL A 234 6.26 -30.80 -16.68
C VAL A 234 5.80 -30.06 -17.93
N THR A 235 6.18 -30.52 -19.09
CA THR A 235 5.72 -29.99 -20.38
C THR A 235 4.67 -30.92 -20.96
N LEU A 236 3.48 -30.40 -21.21
CA LEU A 236 2.41 -31.12 -21.88
C LEU A 236 2.39 -30.76 -23.37
N THR A 237 2.38 -31.77 -24.23
CA THR A 237 2.24 -31.57 -25.67
C THR A 237 0.80 -31.71 -26.13
N GLU A 238 -0.03 -32.41 -25.34
CA GLU A 238 -1.46 -32.59 -25.57
C GLU A 238 -2.21 -32.46 -24.23
N PRO A 239 -3.41 -31.87 -24.19
CA PRO A 239 -4.18 -31.75 -22.96
C PRO A 239 -4.72 -33.12 -22.50
N GLY A 240 -4.89 -33.29 -21.19
CA GLY A 240 -5.36 -34.54 -20.56
C GLY A 240 -4.26 -35.53 -20.25
N ALA A 241 -2.99 -35.19 -20.43
CA ALA A 241 -1.85 -36.11 -20.29
C ALA A 241 -1.20 -36.08 -18.90
N LEU A 242 -1.46 -35.10 -18.04
CA LEU A 242 -0.71 -34.87 -16.79
C LEU A 242 -0.67 -36.06 -15.86
N CYS A 243 -1.82 -36.66 -15.52
CA CYS A 243 -1.85 -37.80 -14.60
C CYS A 243 -1.09 -39.00 -15.15
N SER A 244 -1.18 -39.29 -16.46
CA SER A 244 -0.46 -40.39 -17.09
C SER A 244 1.06 -40.11 -17.14
N LEU A 245 1.44 -38.87 -17.33
CA LEU A 245 2.85 -38.45 -17.34
C LEU A 245 3.48 -38.54 -15.95
N MET A 246 2.75 -38.20 -14.91
CA MET A 246 3.22 -38.25 -13.53
C MET A 246 3.28 -39.70 -12.99
N GLY A 247 2.34 -40.56 -13.37
CA GLY A 247 2.30 -41.97 -12.98
C GLY A 247 2.46 -42.17 -11.47
N ASP A 248 3.34 -43.07 -11.06
CA ASP A 248 3.59 -43.39 -9.64
C ASP A 248 4.20 -42.22 -8.83
N ASN A 249 4.69 -41.18 -9.50
CA ASN A 249 5.27 -40.00 -8.87
C ASN A 249 4.26 -38.85 -8.64
N LEU A 250 2.97 -39.12 -8.81
CA LEU A 250 1.92 -38.11 -8.74
C LEU A 250 1.97 -37.23 -7.45
N TYR A 251 2.33 -37.83 -6.33
CA TYR A 251 2.38 -37.15 -5.01
C TYR A 251 3.80 -36.92 -4.48
N ALA A 252 4.83 -37.08 -5.34
CA ALA A 252 6.23 -37.03 -4.91
C ALA A 252 6.82 -35.61 -4.81
N TYR A 253 6.11 -34.59 -5.33
CA TYR A 253 6.68 -33.26 -5.53
C TYR A 253 6.01 -32.23 -4.62
N THR A 254 6.80 -31.29 -4.13
CA THR A 254 6.34 -30.11 -3.39
C THR A 254 6.35 -28.85 -4.25
N SER A 255 7.09 -28.83 -5.35
CA SER A 255 7.19 -27.70 -6.28
C SER A 255 7.32 -28.22 -7.71
N LEU A 256 6.45 -27.76 -8.59
CA LEU A 256 6.49 -28.06 -10.02
C LEU A 256 6.08 -26.84 -10.82
N SER A 257 6.62 -26.77 -12.03
CA SER A 257 6.09 -25.90 -13.06
C SER A 257 5.58 -26.70 -14.24
N PHE A 258 4.65 -26.10 -14.92
CA PHE A 258 3.92 -26.71 -15.98
C PHE A 258 3.98 -25.83 -17.24
N ALA A 259 4.04 -26.48 -18.40
CA ALA A 259 4.00 -25.79 -19.67
C ALA A 259 3.13 -26.58 -20.66
N GLY A 260 2.51 -25.88 -21.60
CA GLY A 260 1.68 -26.45 -22.65
C GLY A 260 0.17 -26.44 -22.32
N PRO A 261 -0.66 -27.08 -23.15
CA PRO A 261 -2.10 -27.04 -22.99
C PRO A 261 -2.58 -27.93 -21.84
N MET A 262 -3.46 -27.39 -20.98
CA MET A 262 -4.14 -28.11 -19.89
C MET A 262 -5.64 -28.01 -20.02
N ASN A 263 -6.35 -29.12 -19.91
CA ASN A 263 -7.80 -29.18 -19.84
C ASN A 263 -8.30 -29.60 -18.45
N GLY A 264 -9.60 -29.91 -18.32
CA GLY A 264 -10.22 -30.29 -17.06
C GLY A 264 -9.60 -31.54 -16.42
N ASP A 265 -9.15 -32.53 -17.19
CA ASP A 265 -8.49 -33.73 -16.66
C ASP A 265 -7.12 -33.40 -16.04
N ASP A 266 -6.34 -32.51 -16.69
CA ASP A 266 -5.04 -32.07 -16.17
C ASP A 266 -5.21 -31.24 -14.91
N LEU A 267 -6.20 -30.33 -14.88
CA LEU A 267 -6.47 -29.49 -13.72
C LEU A 267 -7.03 -30.30 -12.54
N ALA A 268 -7.84 -31.33 -12.79
CA ALA A 268 -8.26 -32.29 -11.77
C ALA A 268 -7.05 -33.03 -11.16
N CYS A 269 -6.11 -33.43 -12.03
CA CYS A 269 -4.86 -34.06 -11.63
C CYS A 269 -4.00 -33.13 -10.79
N LEU A 270 -3.81 -31.89 -11.22
CA LEU A 270 -3.08 -30.86 -10.51
C LEU A 270 -3.66 -30.56 -9.12
N ARG A 271 -4.99 -30.47 -9.01
CA ARG A 271 -5.69 -30.35 -7.72
C ARG A 271 -5.36 -31.52 -6.80
N SER A 272 -5.41 -32.74 -7.32
CA SER A 272 -5.07 -33.95 -6.56
C SER A 272 -3.63 -33.91 -6.05
N MET A 273 -2.68 -33.41 -6.87
CA MET A 273 -1.29 -33.19 -6.46
C MET A 273 -1.16 -32.09 -5.39
N ALA A 274 -2.06 -31.11 -5.38
CA ALA A 274 -2.12 -30.03 -4.38
C ALA A 274 -2.92 -30.41 -3.12
N GLY A 275 -3.40 -31.65 -3.01
CA GLY A 275 -3.98 -32.22 -1.79
C GLY A 275 -5.50 -32.36 -1.77
N ILE A 276 -6.22 -32.04 -2.85
CA ILE A 276 -7.70 -32.09 -2.94
C ILE A 276 -8.11 -32.71 -4.27
N ASP A 277 -9.01 -33.70 -4.24
CA ASP A 277 -9.59 -34.27 -5.47
C ASP A 277 -10.81 -33.49 -5.99
N THR A 278 -11.43 -34.02 -7.03
CA THR A 278 -12.62 -33.41 -7.66
C THR A 278 -13.86 -33.42 -6.79
N ASP A 279 -13.92 -34.30 -5.80
CA ASP A 279 -15.05 -34.41 -4.85
C ASP A 279 -14.81 -33.58 -3.58
N GLY A 280 -13.67 -32.88 -3.49
CA GLY A 280 -13.26 -32.12 -2.31
C GLY A 280 -12.67 -32.97 -1.19
N SER A 281 -12.34 -34.25 -1.46
CA SER A 281 -11.68 -35.13 -0.49
C SER A 281 -10.18 -34.92 -0.49
N ALA A 282 -9.56 -35.06 0.71
CA ALA A 282 -8.13 -34.91 0.85
C ALA A 282 -7.37 -36.05 0.14
N THR A 283 -6.30 -35.69 -0.57
CA THR A 283 -5.37 -36.63 -1.21
C THR A 283 -4.02 -36.66 -0.49
N GLN A 284 -3.09 -37.50 -0.98
CA GLN A 284 -1.71 -37.52 -0.51
C GLN A 284 -0.84 -36.40 -1.13
N GLY A 285 -1.43 -35.54 -1.92
CA GLY A 285 -0.74 -34.44 -2.59
C GLY A 285 -0.03 -33.50 -1.63
N GLN A 286 1.20 -33.11 -2.01
CA GLN A 286 2.09 -32.25 -1.21
C GLN A 286 2.57 -31.04 -2.03
N LEU A 287 1.98 -30.78 -3.19
CA LEU A 287 2.37 -29.66 -4.05
C LEU A 287 1.95 -28.36 -3.38
N ILE A 288 2.94 -27.56 -2.99
CA ILE A 288 2.74 -26.27 -2.30
C ILE A 288 3.17 -25.07 -3.15
N HIS A 289 3.97 -25.31 -4.20
CA HIS A 289 4.38 -24.29 -5.17
C HIS A 289 4.02 -24.76 -6.58
N ILE A 290 3.16 -23.99 -7.25
CA ILE A 290 2.69 -24.25 -8.60
C ILE A 290 3.11 -23.09 -9.49
N ASP A 291 3.81 -23.38 -10.58
CA ASP A 291 4.08 -22.39 -11.62
C ASP A 291 3.40 -22.84 -12.92
N MET A 292 2.46 -22.01 -13.39
CA MET A 292 1.67 -22.23 -14.60
C MET A 292 1.92 -21.14 -15.66
N ALA A 293 2.98 -20.33 -15.53
CA ALA A 293 3.21 -19.20 -16.44
C ALA A 293 3.10 -19.58 -17.93
N ASP A 294 3.68 -20.74 -18.27
CA ASP A 294 3.73 -21.26 -19.64
C ASP A 294 2.58 -22.24 -19.97
N VAL A 295 1.54 -22.30 -19.14
CA VAL A 295 0.34 -23.11 -19.39
C VAL A 295 -0.67 -22.34 -20.24
N SER A 296 -1.33 -23.05 -21.14
CA SER A 296 -2.54 -22.58 -21.80
C SER A 296 -3.73 -23.40 -21.33
N ILE A 297 -4.64 -22.82 -20.56
CA ILE A 297 -5.87 -23.49 -20.20
C ILE A 297 -6.75 -23.55 -21.43
N VAL A 298 -7.20 -24.77 -21.76
CA VAL A 298 -8.07 -25.02 -22.92
C VAL A 298 -9.36 -25.71 -22.50
N ALA A 299 -10.44 -25.43 -23.19
CA ALA A 299 -11.72 -26.09 -22.98
C ALA A 299 -11.62 -27.59 -23.27
N GLY A 300 -12.33 -28.40 -22.50
CA GLY A 300 -12.43 -29.84 -22.71
C GLY A 300 -11.99 -30.67 -21.51
N GLY A 301 -11.89 -31.99 -21.69
CA GLY A 301 -11.66 -32.93 -20.58
C GLY A 301 -12.86 -33.08 -19.66
N GLY A 302 -12.63 -33.74 -18.52
CA GLY A 302 -13.59 -33.93 -17.43
C GLY A 302 -13.76 -32.70 -16.55
N SER A 303 -14.58 -32.83 -15.51
CA SER A 303 -14.73 -31.82 -14.47
C SER A 303 -13.48 -31.75 -13.60
N TYR A 304 -12.99 -30.55 -13.30
CA TYR A 304 -11.89 -30.37 -12.35
C TYR A 304 -12.38 -30.27 -10.89
N GLY A 305 -13.68 -30.23 -10.65
CA GLY A 305 -14.31 -30.20 -9.32
C GLY A 305 -15.67 -29.50 -9.36
N GLU A 306 -16.54 -29.84 -8.40
CA GLU A 306 -17.88 -29.22 -8.25
C GLU A 306 -18.71 -29.20 -9.55
N SER A 307 -18.55 -30.17 -10.43
CA SER A 307 -19.17 -30.25 -11.78
C SER A 307 -18.82 -29.06 -12.68
N ARG A 308 -17.64 -28.46 -12.51
CA ARG A 308 -17.10 -27.37 -13.33
C ARG A 308 -16.14 -27.89 -14.38
N TYR A 309 -16.09 -27.22 -15.50
CA TYR A 309 -15.30 -27.56 -16.67
C TYR A 309 -14.44 -26.37 -17.08
N THR A 310 -13.35 -26.64 -17.78
CA THR A 310 -12.44 -25.60 -18.27
C THR A 310 -13.06 -24.80 -19.42
N GLU A 311 -12.75 -23.51 -19.43
CA GLU A 311 -12.91 -22.60 -20.56
C GLU A 311 -11.52 -22.06 -20.96
N ASP A 312 -11.39 -21.63 -22.23
CA ASP A 312 -10.11 -21.17 -22.74
C ASP A 312 -9.63 -19.92 -21.99
N ASN A 313 -8.41 -19.99 -21.45
CA ASN A 313 -7.75 -18.89 -20.72
C ASN A 313 -8.51 -18.38 -19.48
N VAL A 314 -9.29 -19.25 -18.82
CA VAL A 314 -10.04 -18.91 -17.60
C VAL A 314 -9.53 -19.72 -16.42
N ILE A 315 -9.20 -19.04 -15.32
CA ILE A 315 -9.10 -19.66 -13.98
C ILE A 315 -10.51 -19.72 -13.42
N GLY A 316 -11.15 -20.86 -13.61
CA GLY A 316 -12.59 -21.03 -13.35
C GLY A 316 -12.94 -21.07 -11.87
N TYR A 317 -14.25 -20.96 -11.59
CA TYR A 317 -14.82 -21.02 -10.24
C TYR A 317 -14.32 -22.24 -9.47
N GLY A 318 -13.73 -22.01 -8.30
CA GLY A 318 -13.29 -23.07 -7.40
C GLY A 318 -12.13 -23.93 -7.91
N LEU A 319 -11.41 -23.52 -8.97
CA LEU A 319 -10.35 -24.35 -9.57
C LEU A 319 -9.35 -24.86 -8.56
N PHE A 320 -8.87 -24.02 -7.63
CA PHE A 320 -7.96 -24.42 -6.56
C PHE A 320 -8.63 -24.44 -5.18
N ALA A 321 -9.99 -24.47 -5.14
CA ALA A 321 -10.72 -24.46 -3.88
C ALA A 321 -10.30 -25.62 -2.98
N GLY A 322 -9.98 -25.32 -1.70
CA GLY A 322 -9.55 -26.30 -0.69
C GLY A 322 -8.09 -26.69 -0.76
N CYS A 323 -7.29 -26.19 -1.72
CA CYS A 323 -5.82 -26.43 -1.75
C CYS A 323 -5.14 -25.65 -0.61
N SER A 324 -5.48 -26.01 0.63
CA SER A 324 -5.10 -25.24 1.84
C SER A 324 -3.60 -25.21 2.13
N LYS A 325 -2.83 -26.13 1.54
CA LYS A 325 -1.36 -26.18 1.67
C LYS A 325 -0.63 -25.36 0.61
N LEU A 326 -1.34 -24.85 -0.41
CA LEU A 326 -0.74 -24.08 -1.50
C LEU A 326 -0.18 -22.76 -0.96
N GLU A 327 1.15 -22.61 -1.03
CA GLU A 327 1.88 -21.43 -0.54
C GLU A 327 2.13 -20.39 -1.63
N SER A 328 2.31 -20.86 -2.88
CA SER A 328 2.46 -19.96 -4.03
C SER A 328 1.91 -20.56 -5.31
N ILE A 329 1.32 -19.70 -6.14
CA ILE A 329 0.87 -20.03 -7.48
C ILE A 329 1.26 -18.91 -8.45
N VAL A 330 1.85 -19.28 -9.57
CA VAL A 330 2.04 -18.41 -10.74
C VAL A 330 0.96 -18.75 -11.73
N MET A 331 0.11 -17.77 -12.06
CA MET A 331 -0.98 -17.92 -13.02
C MET A 331 -0.45 -17.96 -14.46
N PRO A 332 -1.17 -18.60 -15.40
CA PRO A 332 -0.80 -18.55 -16.80
C PRO A 332 -0.73 -17.12 -17.35
N ASP A 333 0.30 -16.84 -18.15
CA ASP A 333 0.52 -15.50 -18.70
C ASP A 333 -0.57 -15.04 -19.70
N ASN A 334 -1.41 -15.97 -20.20
CA ASN A 334 -2.48 -15.73 -21.16
C ASN A 334 -3.91 -15.78 -20.56
N VAL A 335 -4.02 -15.92 -19.24
CA VAL A 335 -5.34 -15.94 -18.57
C VAL A 335 -6.00 -14.58 -18.66
N THR A 336 -7.27 -14.56 -19.05
CA THR A 336 -8.06 -13.32 -19.18
C THR A 336 -9.05 -13.13 -18.03
N VAL A 337 -9.50 -14.21 -17.38
CA VAL A 337 -10.48 -14.17 -16.30
C VAL A 337 -10.01 -15.00 -15.11
N ILE A 338 -10.16 -14.43 -13.92
CA ILE A 338 -10.06 -15.15 -12.64
C ILE A 338 -11.44 -15.08 -11.99
N GLU A 339 -12.16 -16.20 -12.02
CA GLU A 339 -13.52 -16.26 -11.50
C GLU A 339 -13.57 -16.26 -9.97
N ARG A 340 -14.76 -15.96 -9.44
CA ARG A 340 -15.04 -15.97 -8.01
C ARG A 340 -14.63 -17.30 -7.38
N ASP A 341 -14.03 -17.19 -6.18
CA ASP A 341 -13.63 -18.38 -5.40
C ASP A 341 -12.66 -19.33 -6.10
N ALA A 342 -11.99 -18.89 -7.17
CA ALA A 342 -11.00 -19.70 -7.88
C ALA A 342 -9.90 -20.26 -6.96
N LEU A 343 -9.55 -19.51 -5.90
CA LEU A 343 -8.58 -19.85 -4.87
C LEU A 343 -9.23 -20.04 -3.49
N ARG A 344 -10.54 -20.33 -3.42
CA ARG A 344 -11.24 -20.46 -2.13
C ARG A 344 -10.53 -21.44 -1.19
N ASP A 345 -10.36 -21.01 0.08
CA ASP A 345 -9.72 -21.81 1.13
C ASP A 345 -8.27 -22.22 0.84
N CYS A 346 -7.55 -21.47 -0.02
CA CYS A 346 -6.08 -21.56 -0.15
C CYS A 346 -5.43 -20.87 1.06
N ALA A 347 -5.59 -21.46 2.24
CA ALA A 347 -5.29 -20.82 3.53
C ALA A 347 -3.81 -20.48 3.74
N SER A 348 -2.89 -21.16 3.05
CA SER A 348 -1.44 -20.94 3.15
C SER A 348 -0.88 -20.01 2.05
N LEU A 349 -1.71 -19.59 1.07
CA LEU A 349 -1.27 -18.72 -0.01
C LEU A 349 -0.93 -17.33 0.54
N THR A 350 0.32 -16.89 0.39
CA THR A 350 0.81 -15.64 0.99
C THR A 350 0.77 -14.45 0.06
N SER A 351 0.89 -14.68 -1.24
CA SER A 351 0.83 -13.62 -2.26
C SER A 351 0.24 -14.15 -3.57
N LEU A 352 -0.38 -13.25 -4.32
CA LEU A 352 -0.94 -13.52 -5.65
C LEU A 352 -0.46 -12.44 -6.62
N THR A 353 -0.07 -12.84 -7.83
CA THR A 353 0.23 -11.90 -8.92
C THR A 353 -0.82 -12.04 -10.01
N ILE A 354 -1.48 -10.94 -10.36
CA ILE A 354 -2.42 -10.83 -11.47
C ILE A 354 -1.63 -10.60 -12.77
N PRO A 355 -1.69 -11.50 -13.75
CA PRO A 355 -0.99 -11.37 -15.04
C PRO A 355 -1.40 -10.14 -15.86
N ALA A 356 -0.58 -9.82 -16.86
CA ALA A 356 -0.85 -8.70 -17.77
C ALA A 356 -2.12 -8.87 -18.62
N SER A 357 -2.45 -10.11 -18.93
CA SER A 357 -3.59 -10.50 -19.79
C SER A 357 -4.94 -10.48 -19.09
N VAL A 358 -4.97 -10.41 -17.76
CA VAL A 358 -6.22 -10.50 -16.99
C VAL A 358 -7.05 -9.24 -17.16
N GLU A 359 -8.30 -9.44 -17.61
CA GLU A 359 -9.31 -8.41 -17.86
C GLU A 359 -10.41 -8.41 -16.77
N GLU A 360 -10.66 -9.58 -16.15
CA GLU A 360 -11.69 -9.73 -15.11
C GLU A 360 -11.16 -10.53 -13.92
N VAL A 361 -11.37 -10.01 -12.71
CA VAL A 361 -11.04 -10.66 -11.44
C VAL A 361 -12.19 -10.55 -10.48
N THR A 362 -12.57 -11.68 -9.88
CA THR A 362 -13.50 -11.71 -8.75
C THR A 362 -12.81 -12.30 -7.51
N PRO A 363 -13.00 -11.73 -6.32
CA PRO A 363 -12.35 -12.17 -5.10
C PRO A 363 -12.57 -13.65 -4.75
N SER A 364 -11.59 -14.25 -4.08
CA SER A 364 -11.70 -15.57 -3.47
C SER A 364 -11.69 -15.46 -1.95
N SER A 365 -12.60 -16.20 -1.30
CA SER A 365 -12.71 -16.28 0.16
C SER A 365 -11.74 -17.30 0.75
N GLY A 366 -11.47 -17.24 2.08
CA GLY A 366 -10.71 -18.26 2.80
C GLY A 366 -9.19 -18.25 2.60
N CYS A 367 -8.62 -17.26 1.92
CA CYS A 367 -7.17 -17.11 1.71
C CYS A 367 -6.52 -16.43 2.94
N ALA A 368 -6.54 -17.12 4.11
CA ALA A 368 -6.24 -16.52 5.41
C ALA A 368 -4.81 -15.98 5.58
N ALA A 369 -3.85 -16.46 4.78
CA ALA A 369 -2.45 -15.99 4.78
C ALA A 369 -2.14 -14.98 3.67
N LEU A 370 -3.08 -14.71 2.75
CA LEU A 370 -2.85 -13.82 1.63
C LEU A 370 -2.65 -12.37 2.11
N ALA A 371 -1.42 -11.91 2.12
CA ALA A 371 -1.04 -10.59 2.61
C ALA A 371 -0.86 -9.57 1.49
N GLU A 372 -0.73 -10.02 0.24
CA GLU A 372 -0.42 -9.15 -0.89
C GLU A 372 -0.97 -9.69 -2.21
N ILE A 373 -1.65 -8.80 -2.94
CA ILE A 373 -2.03 -9.01 -4.33
C ILE A 373 -1.24 -8.03 -5.19
N GLN A 374 -0.48 -8.54 -6.13
CA GLN A 374 0.32 -7.79 -7.08
C GLN A 374 -0.32 -7.81 -8.45
N VAL A 375 0.00 -6.82 -9.26
CA VAL A 375 -0.46 -6.73 -10.64
C VAL A 375 0.75 -6.54 -11.54
N SER A 376 0.80 -7.27 -12.64
CA SER A 376 1.81 -7.07 -13.67
C SER A 376 1.79 -5.60 -14.14
N PRO A 377 2.94 -4.92 -14.25
CA PRO A 377 3.00 -3.54 -14.74
C PRO A 377 2.42 -3.32 -16.14
N ALA A 378 2.31 -4.40 -16.92
CA ALA A 378 1.72 -4.37 -18.26
C ALA A 378 0.19 -4.60 -18.26
N ASN A 379 -0.45 -4.86 -17.11
CA ASN A 379 -1.90 -4.97 -17.03
C ASN A 379 -2.54 -3.59 -17.19
N SER A 380 -3.54 -3.49 -18.09
CA SER A 380 -4.24 -2.22 -18.38
C SER A 380 -5.56 -2.07 -17.63
N HIS A 381 -6.04 -3.11 -16.93
CA HIS A 381 -7.34 -3.13 -16.25
C HIS A 381 -7.22 -2.95 -14.74
N TYR A 382 -6.09 -3.37 -14.17
CA TYR A 382 -5.86 -3.41 -12.73
C TYR A 382 -4.52 -2.82 -12.33
N ARG A 383 -4.44 -2.45 -11.06
CA ARG A 383 -3.20 -2.05 -10.39
C ARG A 383 -3.21 -2.52 -8.94
N SER A 384 -2.03 -2.69 -8.37
CA SER A 384 -1.87 -2.90 -6.93
C SER A 384 -1.49 -1.60 -6.24
N ASP A 385 -2.10 -1.35 -5.09
CA ASP A 385 -1.71 -0.29 -4.18
C ASP A 385 -1.78 -0.79 -2.74
N GLY A 386 -0.67 -0.64 -1.99
CA GLY A 386 -0.57 -1.18 -0.63
C GLY A 386 -0.82 -2.69 -0.52
N GLY A 387 -0.63 -3.44 -1.61
CA GLY A 387 -0.90 -4.88 -1.68
C GLY A 387 -2.35 -5.25 -1.94
N ALA A 388 -3.26 -4.30 -2.09
CA ALA A 388 -4.65 -4.52 -2.48
C ALA A 388 -4.85 -4.31 -4.00
N LEU A 389 -5.85 -4.94 -4.55
CA LEU A 389 -6.19 -4.88 -5.97
C LEU A 389 -7.21 -3.78 -6.24
N PHE A 390 -6.88 -2.89 -7.17
CA PHE A 390 -7.75 -1.82 -7.65
C PHE A 390 -7.94 -1.92 -9.16
N ASN A 391 -9.00 -1.29 -9.67
CA ASN A 391 -9.09 -1.00 -11.10
C ASN A 391 -7.93 -0.07 -11.54
N ALA A 392 -7.71 0.06 -12.85
CA ALA A 392 -6.57 0.79 -13.41
C ALA A 392 -6.45 2.24 -12.91
N ASP A 393 -7.57 2.92 -12.73
CA ASP A 393 -7.65 4.33 -12.30
C ASP A 393 -7.58 4.50 -10.77
N ALA A 394 -7.53 3.41 -10.00
CA ALA A 394 -7.63 3.38 -8.54
C ALA A 394 -8.89 4.09 -7.99
N THR A 395 -9.99 4.00 -8.73
CA THR A 395 -11.30 4.52 -8.31
C THR A 395 -12.19 3.44 -7.69
N ALA A 396 -11.87 2.16 -7.90
CA ALA A 396 -12.57 1.02 -7.32
C ALA A 396 -11.59 0.07 -6.64
N LEU A 397 -11.88 -0.30 -5.39
CA LEU A 397 -11.22 -1.43 -4.73
C LEU A 397 -11.92 -2.72 -5.18
N VAL A 398 -11.14 -3.62 -5.80
CA VAL A 398 -11.64 -4.91 -6.31
C VAL A 398 -11.44 -6.03 -5.30
N TRP A 399 -10.24 -6.15 -4.69
CA TRP A 399 -9.95 -7.22 -3.75
C TRP A 399 -8.89 -6.79 -2.73
N PHE A 400 -9.23 -6.92 -1.45
CA PHE A 400 -8.32 -6.68 -0.33
C PHE A 400 -7.80 -8.04 0.21
N PRO A 401 -6.49 -8.21 0.40
CA PRO A 401 -5.93 -9.49 0.83
C PRO A 401 -6.31 -9.79 2.29
N MET A 402 -6.92 -10.97 2.49
CA MET A 402 -7.51 -11.39 3.78
C MET A 402 -6.49 -11.48 4.93
N GLY A 403 -5.25 -11.86 4.63
CA GLY A 403 -4.18 -12.02 5.62
C GLY A 403 -3.49 -10.72 6.04
N LYS A 404 -3.88 -9.58 5.45
CA LYS A 404 -3.33 -8.28 5.84
C LYS A 404 -3.93 -7.82 7.16
N GLU A 405 -3.06 -7.38 8.09
CA GLU A 405 -3.42 -7.01 9.47
C GLU A 405 -3.15 -5.53 9.73
N GLY A 406 -3.70 -5.02 10.84
CA GLY A 406 -3.47 -3.65 11.32
C GLY A 406 -4.44 -2.63 10.75
N ASP A 407 -4.00 -1.37 10.71
CA ASP A 407 -4.80 -0.25 10.22
C ASP A 407 -4.60 -0.09 8.72
N TYR A 408 -5.66 0.25 8.01
CA TYR A 408 -5.59 0.53 6.58
C TYR A 408 -6.35 1.81 6.23
N THR A 409 -5.76 2.59 5.32
CA THR A 409 -6.41 3.79 4.76
C THR A 409 -6.57 3.61 3.27
N LEU A 410 -7.80 3.63 2.79
CA LEU A 410 -8.08 3.61 1.35
C LEU A 410 -7.55 4.88 0.68
N PRO A 411 -6.99 4.77 -0.55
CA PRO A 411 -6.64 5.93 -1.36
C PRO A 411 -7.82 6.89 -1.53
N ILE A 412 -7.54 8.18 -1.49
CA ILE A 412 -8.57 9.24 -1.62
C ILE A 412 -9.29 9.25 -2.98
N THR A 413 -8.74 8.54 -3.97
CA THR A 413 -9.33 8.39 -5.31
C THR A 413 -10.45 7.35 -5.38
N VAL A 414 -10.58 6.50 -4.34
CA VAL A 414 -11.55 5.40 -4.34
C VAL A 414 -12.96 5.94 -4.17
N MET A 415 -13.81 5.60 -5.11
CA MET A 415 -15.23 5.98 -5.18
C MET A 415 -16.15 4.78 -4.97
N SER A 416 -15.63 3.55 -5.20
CA SER A 416 -16.38 2.31 -5.01
C SER A 416 -15.55 1.18 -4.39
N ILE A 417 -16.24 0.27 -3.70
CA ILE A 417 -15.70 -0.98 -3.18
C ILE A 417 -16.57 -2.09 -3.78
N ASP A 418 -15.95 -3.08 -4.43
CA ASP A 418 -16.66 -4.15 -5.09
C ASP A 418 -17.28 -5.16 -4.11
N ASP A 419 -18.17 -6.02 -4.62
CA ASP A 419 -18.78 -7.11 -3.87
C ASP A 419 -17.70 -8.01 -3.25
N TYR A 420 -17.85 -8.36 -1.97
CA TYR A 420 -16.94 -9.25 -1.22
C TYR A 420 -15.48 -8.75 -1.09
N ALA A 421 -15.16 -7.50 -1.45
CA ALA A 421 -13.79 -7.02 -1.59
C ALA A 421 -12.93 -7.15 -0.33
N PHE A 422 -13.48 -6.99 0.87
CA PHE A 422 -12.81 -7.16 2.17
C PHE A 422 -13.21 -8.44 2.92
N THR A 423 -13.90 -9.38 2.28
CA THR A 423 -14.42 -10.57 2.97
C THR A 423 -13.36 -11.24 3.84
N GLY A 424 -13.67 -11.40 5.15
CA GLY A 424 -12.85 -12.11 6.12
C GLY A 424 -11.52 -11.43 6.46
N CYS A 425 -11.33 -10.15 6.11
CA CYS A 425 -10.07 -9.45 6.38
C CYS A 425 -9.82 -9.26 7.88
N LYS A 426 -8.53 -9.24 8.26
CA LYS A 426 -8.07 -9.15 9.64
C LYS A 426 -7.73 -7.72 10.08
N ILE A 427 -8.03 -6.71 9.25
CA ILE A 427 -7.84 -5.31 9.66
C ILE A 427 -8.80 -4.97 10.78
N THR A 428 -8.31 -4.21 11.76
CA THR A 428 -9.11 -3.78 12.92
C THR A 428 -9.60 -2.35 12.80
N SER A 429 -8.97 -1.56 11.94
CA SER A 429 -9.31 -0.15 11.64
C SER A 429 -9.22 0.12 10.15
N LEU A 430 -10.22 0.81 9.62
CA LEU A 430 -10.30 1.19 8.20
C LEU A 430 -10.73 2.65 8.07
N THR A 431 -9.92 3.44 7.37
CA THR A 431 -10.29 4.80 6.98
C THR A 431 -10.81 4.80 5.54
N LEU A 432 -12.06 5.19 5.38
CA LEU A 432 -12.72 5.35 4.08
C LEU A 432 -12.58 6.80 3.57
N PRO A 433 -12.43 7.02 2.26
CA PRO A 433 -12.37 8.37 1.70
C PRO A 433 -13.76 9.02 1.66
N ASP A 434 -13.81 10.35 1.82
CA ASP A 434 -15.07 11.14 1.82
C ASP A 434 -15.84 11.07 0.49
N GLU A 435 -15.14 10.76 -0.60
CA GLU A 435 -15.72 10.66 -1.95
C GLU A 435 -16.30 9.28 -2.27
N LEU A 436 -16.20 8.31 -1.36
CA LEU A 436 -16.77 6.97 -1.57
C LEU A 436 -18.31 7.05 -1.62
N THR A 437 -18.89 6.57 -2.72
CA THR A 437 -20.34 6.61 -2.98
C THR A 437 -20.98 5.24 -3.05
N ASP A 438 -20.19 4.22 -3.35
CA ASP A 438 -20.70 2.87 -3.60
C ASP A 438 -19.90 1.81 -2.85
N ILE A 439 -20.63 0.87 -2.23
CA ILE A 439 -20.06 -0.30 -1.60
C ILE A 439 -20.87 -1.51 -2.07
N GLY A 440 -20.19 -2.58 -2.46
CA GLY A 440 -20.79 -3.81 -2.93
C GLY A 440 -21.44 -4.63 -1.81
N GLN A 441 -22.27 -5.59 -2.20
CA GLN A 441 -22.88 -6.53 -1.25
C GLN A 441 -21.80 -7.36 -0.55
N SER A 442 -22.00 -7.63 0.75
CA SER A 442 -21.10 -8.44 1.57
C SER A 442 -19.63 -7.98 1.52
N ALA A 443 -19.38 -6.70 1.19
CA ALA A 443 -18.03 -6.18 0.99
C ALA A 443 -17.14 -6.40 2.21
N PHE A 444 -17.66 -6.32 3.42
CA PHE A 444 -16.96 -6.53 4.69
C PHE A 444 -17.40 -7.80 5.42
N TYR A 445 -17.98 -8.77 4.73
CA TYR A 445 -18.45 -10.01 5.36
C TYR A 445 -17.35 -10.66 6.22
N GLY A 446 -17.65 -10.91 7.51
CA GLY A 446 -16.73 -11.62 8.42
C GLY A 446 -15.43 -10.88 8.78
N CYS A 447 -15.35 -9.56 8.56
CA CYS A 447 -14.18 -8.76 8.93
C CYS A 447 -13.99 -8.64 10.45
N GLU A 448 -12.74 -8.39 10.88
CA GLU A 448 -12.38 -8.15 12.30
C GLU A 448 -12.45 -6.68 12.72
N LEU A 449 -13.09 -5.83 11.93
CA LEU A 449 -13.31 -4.41 12.27
C LEU A 449 -14.02 -4.26 13.62
N GLU A 450 -13.57 -3.35 14.46
CA GLU A 450 -14.18 -3.00 15.74
C GLU A 450 -15.10 -1.79 15.65
N GLU A 451 -14.72 -0.83 14.78
CA GLU A 451 -15.43 0.41 14.50
C GLU A 451 -15.32 0.76 13.02
N ILE A 452 -16.35 1.41 12.48
CA ILE A 452 -16.33 1.92 11.10
C ILE A 452 -17.08 3.25 10.98
N HIS A 453 -16.49 4.19 10.24
CA HIS A 453 -17.10 5.46 9.84
C HIS A 453 -17.44 5.42 8.37
N MET A 454 -18.75 5.43 8.05
CA MET A 454 -19.21 5.48 6.68
C MET A 454 -19.23 6.92 6.18
N PRO A 455 -18.76 7.18 4.94
CA PRO A 455 -18.73 8.53 4.37
C PRO A 455 -20.14 9.11 4.22
N ASP A 456 -20.23 10.45 4.29
CA ASP A 456 -21.51 11.16 4.16
C ASP A 456 -22.24 10.92 2.84
N LYS A 457 -21.50 10.72 1.75
CA LYS A 457 -22.05 10.51 0.40
C LYS A 457 -22.62 9.12 0.13
N LEU A 458 -22.41 8.17 1.02
CA LEU A 458 -22.90 6.81 0.86
C LEU A 458 -24.40 6.74 1.18
N ARG A 459 -25.21 6.57 0.15
CA ARG A 459 -26.68 6.57 0.30
C ARG A 459 -27.26 5.23 0.73
N GLN A 460 -26.59 4.14 0.43
CA GLN A 460 -27.08 2.81 0.74
C GLN A 460 -26.06 2.01 1.52
N ILE A 461 -26.51 1.39 2.59
CA ILE A 461 -25.80 0.34 3.30
C ILE A 461 -26.24 -0.99 2.67
N PRO A 462 -25.35 -1.70 1.93
CA PRO A 462 -25.72 -2.83 1.09
C PRO A 462 -26.16 -4.07 1.85
N VAL A 463 -26.71 -5.03 1.10
CA VAL A 463 -27.08 -6.35 1.65
C VAL A 463 -25.87 -7.05 2.23
N GLY A 464 -25.97 -7.49 3.49
CA GLY A 464 -24.95 -8.27 4.18
C GLY A 464 -23.59 -7.59 4.32
N VAL A 465 -23.50 -6.27 4.15
CA VAL A 465 -22.22 -5.55 4.06
C VAL A 465 -21.29 -5.85 5.23
N PHE A 466 -21.80 -5.91 6.47
CA PHE A 466 -21.06 -6.26 7.70
C PHE A 466 -21.50 -7.59 8.29
N GLN A 467 -22.18 -8.43 7.53
CA GLN A 467 -22.65 -9.72 8.04
C GLN A 467 -21.50 -10.53 8.65
N ASP A 468 -21.73 -11.11 9.84
CA ASP A 468 -20.75 -11.87 10.63
C ASP A 468 -19.47 -11.10 11.04
N CYS A 469 -19.47 -9.75 11.06
CA CYS A 469 -18.40 -8.95 11.65
C CYS A 469 -18.46 -9.03 13.18
N ARG A 470 -17.91 -10.10 13.75
CA ARG A 470 -18.08 -10.49 15.16
C ARG A 470 -17.37 -9.61 16.19
N ARG A 471 -16.62 -8.61 15.74
CA ARG A 471 -15.96 -7.61 16.59
C ARG A 471 -16.54 -6.21 16.41
N LEU A 472 -17.40 -5.99 15.39
CA LEU A 472 -17.95 -4.68 15.06
C LEU A 472 -18.97 -4.24 16.11
N SER A 473 -18.54 -3.34 16.98
CA SER A 473 -19.34 -2.83 18.09
C SER A 473 -19.86 -1.40 17.87
N THR A 474 -19.22 -0.63 16.99
CA THR A 474 -19.55 0.78 16.77
C THR A 474 -19.58 1.09 15.28
N VAL A 475 -20.68 1.69 14.83
CA VAL A 475 -20.85 2.09 13.43
C VAL A 475 -21.38 3.52 13.36
N TYR A 476 -20.75 4.34 12.51
CA TYR A 476 -21.20 5.70 12.19
C TYR A 476 -21.69 5.71 10.74
N LEU A 477 -22.98 6.01 10.53
CA LEU A 477 -23.56 6.18 9.20
C LEU A 477 -23.59 7.66 8.83
N GLY A 478 -23.27 7.95 7.56
CA GLY A 478 -23.17 9.29 7.02
C GLY A 478 -24.51 10.03 6.93
N THR A 479 -24.45 11.32 6.63
CA THR A 479 -25.61 12.23 6.57
C THR A 479 -26.58 11.92 5.43
N ASP A 480 -26.09 11.35 4.33
CA ASP A 480 -26.87 11.07 3.13
C ASP A 480 -27.42 9.64 3.07
N THR A 481 -27.23 8.84 4.15
CA THR A 481 -27.76 7.49 4.22
C THR A 481 -29.28 7.48 4.09
N GLU A 482 -29.80 6.80 3.07
CA GLU A 482 -31.22 6.68 2.72
C GLU A 482 -31.79 5.27 2.95
N LEU A 483 -30.93 4.24 2.85
CA LEU A 483 -31.36 2.85 2.93
C LEU A 483 -30.35 1.99 3.71
N VAL A 484 -30.84 1.16 4.63
CA VAL A 484 -30.11 0.04 5.24
C VAL A 484 -30.77 -1.24 4.78
N SER A 485 -30.01 -2.08 4.06
CA SER A 485 -30.50 -3.27 3.39
C SER A 485 -30.54 -4.49 4.32
N ASP A 486 -31.12 -5.59 3.83
CA ASP A 486 -31.22 -6.84 4.58
C ASP A 486 -29.84 -7.40 4.97
N TYR A 487 -29.75 -7.97 6.17
CA TYR A 487 -28.55 -8.61 6.73
C TYR A 487 -27.33 -7.68 6.88
N ALA A 488 -27.50 -6.37 6.71
CA ALA A 488 -26.37 -5.41 6.77
C ALA A 488 -25.53 -5.56 8.04
N PHE A 489 -26.16 -5.88 9.17
CA PHE A 489 -25.52 -6.04 10.49
C PHE A 489 -25.82 -7.41 11.13
N ASP A 490 -26.23 -8.41 10.35
CA ASP A 490 -26.51 -9.75 10.90
C ASP A 490 -25.25 -10.37 11.50
N GLY A 491 -25.30 -10.80 12.74
CA GLY A 491 -24.17 -11.39 13.46
C GLY A 491 -23.15 -10.38 14.03
N CYS A 492 -23.43 -9.07 13.96
CA CYS A 492 -22.60 -8.04 14.59
C CYS A 492 -23.00 -7.81 16.05
N PRO A 493 -22.06 -7.68 17.01
CA PRO A 493 -22.34 -7.37 18.41
C PRO A 493 -22.44 -5.85 18.65
N LEU A 494 -23.32 -5.16 17.92
CA LEU A 494 -23.41 -3.71 17.97
C LEU A 494 -23.78 -3.18 19.38
N LEU A 495 -22.98 -2.25 19.88
CA LEU A 495 -23.22 -1.51 21.11
C LEU A 495 -23.60 -0.04 20.83
N HIS A 496 -23.08 0.52 19.76
CA HIS A 496 -23.34 1.91 19.38
C HIS A 496 -23.56 1.99 17.85
N LEU A 497 -24.69 2.58 17.48
CA LEU A 497 -25.01 2.89 16.10
C LEU A 497 -25.36 4.38 15.98
N TYR A 498 -24.56 5.12 15.20
CA TYR A 498 -24.74 6.54 14.98
C TYR A 498 -25.36 6.78 13.61
N LEU A 499 -26.53 7.42 13.57
CA LEU A 499 -27.22 7.83 12.36
C LEU A 499 -27.18 9.35 12.26
N SER A 500 -26.36 9.87 11.35
CA SER A 500 -26.23 11.32 11.13
C SER A 500 -27.31 11.88 10.18
N ALA A 501 -28.11 11.02 9.54
CA ALA A 501 -29.16 11.41 8.60
C ALA A 501 -30.27 12.27 9.24
N SER A 502 -30.70 13.30 8.52
CA SER A 502 -31.76 14.21 8.96
C SER A 502 -33.16 13.58 9.02
N TYR A 503 -33.34 12.47 8.36
CA TYR A 503 -34.58 11.66 8.38
C TYR A 503 -34.19 10.21 8.61
N PRO A 504 -35.03 9.40 9.31
CA PRO A 504 -34.76 7.99 9.47
C PRO A 504 -34.58 7.34 8.09
N PRO A 505 -33.43 6.70 7.80
CA PRO A 505 -33.25 5.92 6.59
C PRO A 505 -34.29 4.78 6.51
N VAL A 506 -34.66 4.36 5.32
CA VAL A 506 -35.44 3.13 5.18
C VAL A 506 -34.60 1.97 5.72
N CYS A 507 -35.10 1.28 6.74
CA CYS A 507 -34.46 0.08 7.27
C CYS A 507 -35.23 -1.13 6.78
N ARG A 508 -34.54 -2.08 6.15
CA ARG A 508 -35.17 -3.37 5.78
C ARG A 508 -35.42 -4.20 7.04
N PRO A 509 -36.51 -4.97 7.10
CA PRO A 509 -36.86 -5.74 8.30
C PRO A 509 -35.77 -6.70 8.77
N ASP A 510 -35.01 -7.30 7.85
CA ASP A 510 -33.95 -8.26 8.13
C ASP A 510 -32.54 -7.60 8.24
N ALA A 511 -32.45 -6.25 8.34
CA ALA A 511 -31.17 -5.55 8.37
C ALA A 511 -30.23 -6.04 9.49
N PHE A 512 -30.79 -6.42 10.66
CA PHE A 512 -30.06 -6.95 11.81
C PHE A 512 -30.15 -8.48 11.90
N GLY A 513 -30.93 -9.13 11.04
CA GLY A 513 -31.03 -10.58 10.90
C GLY A 513 -31.23 -11.32 12.20
N ARG A 514 -30.38 -12.33 12.46
CA ARG A 514 -30.41 -13.18 13.67
C ARG A 514 -30.12 -12.40 14.98
N SER A 515 -29.46 -11.26 14.88
CA SER A 515 -29.02 -10.44 16.02
C SER A 515 -30.02 -9.35 16.41
N SER A 516 -31.17 -9.24 15.73
CA SER A 516 -32.10 -8.12 15.88
C SER A 516 -32.61 -7.93 17.31
N ASP A 517 -33.08 -8.99 17.98
CA ASP A 517 -33.61 -8.89 19.36
C ASP A 517 -32.55 -8.41 20.37
N GLU A 518 -31.32 -8.88 20.22
CA GLU A 518 -30.20 -8.47 21.07
C GLU A 518 -29.81 -7.01 20.77
N ILE A 519 -29.63 -6.66 19.51
CA ILE A 519 -29.26 -5.29 19.09
C ILE A 519 -30.32 -4.29 19.53
N PHE A 520 -31.61 -4.55 19.30
CA PHE A 520 -32.68 -3.63 19.71
C PHE A 520 -32.74 -3.45 21.23
N SER A 521 -32.27 -4.44 22.03
CA SER A 521 -32.30 -4.38 23.48
C SER A 521 -31.05 -3.74 24.10
N THR A 522 -29.86 -3.92 23.51
CA THR A 522 -28.58 -3.56 24.11
C THR A 522 -27.90 -2.37 23.42
N CYS A 523 -28.03 -2.25 22.10
CA CYS A 523 -27.40 -1.20 21.32
C CYS A 523 -27.99 0.18 21.64
N VAL A 524 -27.12 1.18 21.75
CA VAL A 524 -27.51 2.59 21.85
C VAL A 524 -27.56 3.17 20.44
N LEU A 525 -28.76 3.55 20.01
CA LEU A 525 -28.97 4.27 18.76
C LEU A 525 -28.80 5.77 19.01
N HIS A 526 -27.78 6.35 18.38
CA HIS A 526 -27.48 7.77 18.45
C HIS A 526 -28.03 8.47 17.21
N VAL A 527 -28.84 9.52 17.39
CA VAL A 527 -29.49 10.27 16.31
C VAL A 527 -29.40 11.77 16.54
N PRO A 528 -29.55 12.63 15.52
CA PRO A 528 -29.55 14.08 15.72
C PRO A 528 -30.62 14.50 16.75
N SER A 529 -30.23 15.27 17.79
CA SER A 529 -31.12 15.66 18.90
C SER A 529 -32.41 16.29 18.42
N ASN A 530 -32.37 17.09 17.36
CA ASN A 530 -33.55 17.75 16.77
C ASN A 530 -34.45 16.80 15.96
N ARG A 531 -34.05 15.53 15.77
CA ARG A 531 -34.77 14.48 15.04
C ARG A 531 -35.18 13.30 15.91
N LEU A 532 -34.78 13.26 17.16
CA LEU A 532 -35.01 12.17 18.10
C LEU A 532 -36.46 11.64 18.10
N ALA A 533 -37.45 12.58 18.04
CA ALA A 533 -38.85 12.19 18.04
C ALA A 533 -39.27 11.42 16.77
N MET A 534 -38.68 11.73 15.62
CA MET A 534 -38.95 11.04 14.36
C MET A 534 -38.45 9.60 14.41
N TYR A 535 -37.21 9.40 14.85
CA TYR A 535 -36.61 8.07 14.99
C TYR A 535 -37.36 7.18 16.00
N LYS A 536 -37.84 7.75 17.12
CA LYS A 536 -38.66 7.01 18.09
C LYS A 536 -40.03 6.62 17.57
N GLN A 537 -40.56 7.30 16.56
CA GLN A 537 -41.86 7.03 15.95
C GLN A 537 -41.75 6.15 14.69
N ASP A 538 -40.55 5.93 14.19
CA ASP A 538 -40.30 5.08 13.04
C ASP A 538 -40.61 3.61 13.38
N SER A 539 -41.08 2.82 12.42
CA SER A 539 -41.49 1.45 12.63
C SER A 539 -40.32 0.50 12.94
N GLU A 540 -39.17 0.75 12.31
CA GLU A 540 -37.97 -0.09 12.47
C GLU A 540 -37.01 0.51 13.50
N TRP A 541 -36.60 1.76 13.34
CA TRP A 541 -35.69 2.42 14.27
C TRP A 541 -36.28 2.60 15.67
N GLY A 542 -37.60 2.75 15.77
CA GLY A 542 -38.30 2.84 17.07
C GLY A 542 -38.27 1.56 17.91
N GLN A 543 -37.81 0.43 17.37
CA GLN A 543 -37.64 -0.83 18.11
C GLN A 543 -36.45 -0.79 19.06
N PHE A 544 -35.46 0.09 18.85
CA PHE A 544 -34.34 0.27 19.77
C PHE A 544 -34.83 0.78 21.12
N LYS A 545 -34.46 0.07 22.21
CA LYS A 545 -34.84 0.50 23.58
C LYS A 545 -34.07 1.72 24.05
N ASN A 546 -32.88 1.96 23.53
CA ASN A 546 -31.97 3.02 23.92
C ASN A 546 -31.73 3.97 22.74
N ILE A 547 -32.58 4.99 22.53
CA ILE A 547 -32.40 6.02 21.50
C ILE A 547 -32.07 7.34 22.17
N VAL A 548 -30.89 7.87 21.86
CA VAL A 548 -30.35 9.11 22.43
C VAL A 548 -30.04 10.14 21.33
N GLY A 549 -30.12 11.42 21.70
CA GLY A 549 -29.76 12.52 20.80
C GLY A 549 -28.32 12.98 21.02
N PHE A 550 -27.59 13.26 19.96
CA PHE A 550 -26.25 13.88 20.00
C PHE A 550 -26.24 15.23 19.28
#